data_d4113b49d791f957a76fd69095a9631b
#
_entry.id   d4113b49d791f957a76fd69095a9631b
#
_cell.length_a   1.000
_cell.length_b   1.000
_cell.length_c   1.000
_cell.angle_alpha   90.00
_cell.angle_beta   90.00
_cell.angle_gamma   90.00
#
_symmetry.space_group_name_H-M   'P 1'
#
loop_
_entity.id
_entity.type
_entity.pdbx_description
1 polymer ?
#
loop_
_entity_poly.entity_id
_entity_poly.type
_entity_poly.pdbx_seq_one_letter_code
_entity_poly.pdbx_strand_id
1 'polypeptide(L)'
;VFSATKGLVATAIHRAADDGLLDLTAPVSAYWPEFAAGGKASATVADTLTHSVGIPAMPDGCTVEQMCDWQHMTSAVEAMTAMWQPGSATGYHAYTYGWIAGELLRRVRGDDDPATTMSNALAELGVSNFWIGLPETELGRVATLHASPGGPARGPNALFDRALPAATRPQPTVFNRPDVQRACLPAAGGIGTAASLASLYGRLADAVHADGGAATGRAGADRLPVAPATATAAARLQTDAEDLVLGRRIRKGLGYFLSGGDNPQTVPMGQHAAFGHPGSGGSTAWADTTLGAGIAITKNWMAGPAEPSILTVADAARAAAVRALRNLQNETSS
;
A
#
# COMPACT_ATOMS: atom_id res chain seq x y z
N VAL A 1 -0.99 -9.16 4.70
CA VAL A 1 -1.99 -8.56 3.78
C VAL A 1 -1.38 -8.14 2.44
N PHE A 2 -0.10 -8.47 2.25
CA PHE A 2 0.67 -8.15 1.03
C PHE A 2 0.58 -6.66 0.66
N SER A 3 0.34 -6.36 -0.60
CA SER A 3 0.41 -4.98 -1.11
C SER A 3 -0.64 -4.02 -0.53
N ALA A 4 -1.66 -4.49 0.20
CA ALA A 4 -2.50 -3.61 0.99
C ALA A 4 -1.68 -2.80 2.02
N THR A 5 -0.49 -3.29 2.40
CA THR A 5 0.52 -2.58 3.21
C THR A 5 0.90 -1.22 2.63
N LYS A 6 0.99 -1.12 1.29
CA LYS A 6 1.46 0.11 0.61
C LYS A 6 0.63 1.34 0.94
N GLY A 7 -0.69 1.16 1.11
CA GLY A 7 -1.56 2.27 1.46
C GLY A 7 -1.27 2.88 2.84
N LEU A 8 -0.86 2.04 3.81
CA LEU A 8 -0.44 2.53 5.13
C LEU A 8 0.88 3.30 5.04
N VAL A 9 1.84 2.76 4.28
CA VAL A 9 3.14 3.40 4.06
C VAL A 9 2.97 4.71 3.29
N ALA A 10 2.09 4.75 2.27
CA ALA A 10 1.74 5.98 1.59
C ALA A 10 1.16 7.03 2.55
N THR A 11 0.22 6.61 3.43
CA THR A 11 -0.36 7.49 4.44
C THR A 11 0.73 8.03 5.39
N ALA A 12 1.72 7.21 5.76
CA ALA A 12 2.84 7.64 6.60
C ALA A 12 3.74 8.66 5.88
N ILE A 13 3.98 8.52 4.57
CA ILE A 13 4.68 9.52 3.76
C ILE A 13 3.89 10.83 3.72
N HIS A 14 2.58 10.78 3.50
CA HIS A 14 1.72 11.96 3.53
C HIS A 14 1.73 12.63 4.88
N ARG A 15 1.72 11.86 5.97
CA ARG A 15 1.82 12.39 7.32
C ARG A 15 3.16 13.07 7.56
N ALA A 16 4.26 12.48 7.12
CA ALA A 16 5.59 13.10 7.20
C ALA A 16 5.65 14.42 6.39
N ALA A 17 4.94 14.49 5.26
CA ALA A 17 4.82 15.74 4.49
C ALA A 17 4.00 16.80 5.23
N ASP A 18 2.87 16.44 5.84
CA ASP A 18 2.07 17.34 6.67
C ASP A 18 2.84 17.89 7.88
N ASP A 19 3.72 17.06 8.45
CA ASP A 19 4.60 17.45 9.56
C ASP A 19 5.86 18.24 9.10
N GLY A 20 5.99 18.51 7.78
CA GLY A 20 7.10 19.28 7.19
C GLY A 20 8.44 18.57 7.13
N LEU A 21 8.45 17.23 7.34
CA LEU A 21 9.67 16.41 7.30
C LEU A 21 10.15 16.13 5.87
N LEU A 22 9.26 16.14 4.90
CA LEU A 22 9.59 15.97 3.48
C LEU A 22 8.61 16.73 2.58
N ASP A 23 9.02 16.97 1.34
CA ASP A 23 8.21 17.55 0.27
C ASP A 23 8.00 16.48 -0.81
N LEU A 24 6.74 16.22 -1.19
CA LEU A 24 6.40 15.24 -2.22
C LEU A 24 6.97 15.58 -3.60
N THR A 25 7.22 16.87 -3.86
CA THR A 25 7.79 17.36 -5.13
C THR A 25 9.32 17.35 -5.15
N ALA A 26 9.95 17.22 -3.99
CA ALA A 26 11.39 17.15 -3.89
C ALA A 26 11.92 15.82 -4.46
N PRO A 27 13.13 15.80 -5.03
CA PRO A 27 13.78 14.56 -5.43
C PRO A 27 14.08 13.69 -4.20
N VAL A 28 13.92 12.38 -4.34
CA VAL A 28 14.28 11.39 -3.30
C VAL A 28 15.70 11.62 -2.81
N SER A 29 16.61 11.98 -3.72
CA SER A 29 18.01 12.24 -3.44
C SER A 29 18.27 13.45 -2.50
N ALA A 30 17.28 14.31 -2.28
CA ALA A 30 17.38 15.38 -1.27
C ALA A 30 17.44 14.80 0.16
N TYR A 31 16.81 13.64 0.38
CA TYR A 31 16.76 12.94 1.66
C TYR A 31 17.67 11.70 1.68
N TRP A 32 17.94 11.16 0.51
CA TRP A 32 18.76 9.96 0.30
C TRP A 32 19.74 10.18 -0.87
N PRO A 33 20.89 10.85 -0.64
CA PRO A 33 21.80 11.26 -1.71
C PRO A 33 22.27 10.12 -2.63
N GLU A 34 22.51 8.93 -2.06
CA GLU A 34 22.98 7.75 -2.77
C GLU A 34 21.96 7.25 -3.80
N PHE A 35 20.68 7.57 -3.61
CA PHE A 35 19.61 7.21 -4.54
C PHE A 35 19.75 7.86 -5.91
N ALA A 36 20.48 8.98 -6.04
CA ALA A 36 20.66 9.70 -7.31
C ALA A 36 21.30 8.88 -8.42
N ALA A 37 22.03 7.82 -8.06
CA ALA A 37 22.75 6.99 -9.02
C ALA A 37 21.81 6.30 -10.05
N GLY A 38 22.36 5.83 -11.17
CA GLY A 38 21.63 5.02 -12.14
C GLY A 38 20.48 5.75 -12.85
N GLY A 39 20.58 7.07 -13.04
CA GLY A 39 19.56 7.86 -13.73
C GLY A 39 18.35 8.24 -12.89
N LYS A 40 18.42 8.09 -11.54
CA LYS A 40 17.32 8.36 -10.61
C LYS A 40 17.37 9.74 -9.96
N ALA A 41 18.31 10.60 -10.30
CA ALA A 41 18.54 11.90 -9.65
C ALA A 41 17.30 12.82 -9.65
N SER A 42 16.46 12.74 -10.68
CA SER A 42 15.23 13.54 -10.80
C SER A 42 13.99 12.87 -10.22
N ALA A 43 14.09 11.62 -9.73
CA ALA A 43 12.96 10.90 -9.19
C ALA A 43 12.45 11.60 -7.91
N THR A 44 11.21 12.03 -7.91
CA THR A 44 10.57 12.70 -6.78
C THR A 44 9.96 11.70 -5.78
N VAL A 45 9.64 12.19 -4.59
CA VAL A 45 8.85 11.41 -3.63
C VAL A 45 7.49 11.02 -4.24
N ALA A 46 6.85 11.93 -4.99
CA ALA A 46 5.61 11.66 -5.72
C ALA A 46 5.78 10.55 -6.79
N ASP A 47 6.91 10.47 -7.48
CA ASP A 47 7.20 9.38 -8.42
C ASP A 47 7.27 8.01 -7.72
N THR A 48 7.75 7.97 -6.47
CA THR A 48 7.69 6.75 -5.66
C THR A 48 6.24 6.33 -5.43
N LEU A 49 5.39 7.26 -5.04
CA LEU A 49 3.98 7.01 -4.74
C LEU A 49 3.16 6.63 -5.97
N THR A 50 3.54 7.07 -7.16
CA THR A 50 2.86 6.77 -8.43
C THR A 50 3.48 5.59 -9.19
N HIS A 51 4.51 4.96 -8.63
CA HIS A 51 5.27 3.89 -9.26
C HIS A 51 5.98 4.33 -10.56
N SER A 52 6.50 5.55 -10.59
CA SER A 52 7.09 6.15 -11.79
C SER A 52 8.61 6.30 -11.74
N VAL A 53 9.27 5.84 -10.65
CA VAL A 53 10.74 5.97 -10.46
C VAL A 53 11.56 5.23 -11.53
N GLY A 54 11.06 4.10 -12.04
CA GLY A 54 11.75 3.36 -13.10
C GLY A 54 12.57 2.14 -12.64
N ILE A 55 12.46 1.71 -11.40
CA ILE A 55 13.16 0.54 -10.85
C ILE A 55 12.21 -0.53 -10.29
N PRO A 56 11.25 -1.04 -11.07
CA PRO A 56 10.26 -1.98 -10.56
C PRO A 56 10.81 -3.39 -10.31
N ALA A 57 11.91 -3.77 -10.96
CA ALA A 57 12.48 -5.11 -10.86
C ALA A 57 13.21 -5.32 -9.51
N MET A 58 13.19 -6.55 -9.02
CA MET A 58 14.08 -7.00 -7.95
C MET A 58 15.50 -7.21 -8.49
N PRO A 59 16.53 -7.20 -7.63
CA PRO A 59 17.87 -7.64 -8.02
C PRO A 59 17.84 -9.05 -8.61
N ASP A 60 18.61 -9.29 -9.67
CA ASP A 60 18.68 -10.61 -10.30
C ASP A 60 19.20 -11.65 -9.29
N GLY A 61 18.51 -12.78 -9.20
CA GLY A 61 18.88 -13.87 -8.27
C GLY A 61 18.61 -13.57 -6.78
N CYS A 62 17.90 -12.51 -6.45
CA CYS A 62 17.59 -12.15 -5.06
C CYS A 62 16.92 -13.31 -4.31
N THR A 63 17.53 -13.72 -3.20
CA THR A 63 16.99 -14.77 -2.32
C THR A 63 16.00 -14.19 -1.31
N VAL A 64 15.28 -15.07 -0.60
CA VAL A 64 14.37 -14.64 0.47
C VAL A 64 15.14 -14.00 1.63
N GLU A 65 16.31 -14.52 1.95
CA GLU A 65 17.19 -13.98 3.01
C GLU A 65 17.66 -12.57 2.64
N GLN A 66 18.08 -12.36 1.41
CA GLN A 66 18.47 -11.04 0.90
C GLN A 66 17.29 -10.06 0.88
N MET A 67 16.10 -10.53 0.48
CA MET A 67 14.86 -9.72 0.55
C MET A 67 14.55 -9.25 1.96
N CYS A 68 14.88 -10.05 2.98
CA CYS A 68 14.67 -9.72 4.39
C CYS A 68 15.77 -8.82 4.99
N ASP A 69 16.89 -8.67 4.32
CA ASP A 69 18.01 -7.82 4.74
C ASP A 69 17.81 -6.38 4.24
N TRP A 70 17.47 -5.49 5.17
CA TRP A 70 17.20 -4.08 4.84
C TRP A 70 18.39 -3.38 4.19
N GLN A 71 19.60 -3.55 4.77
CA GLN A 71 20.80 -2.90 4.26
C GLN A 71 21.18 -3.41 2.88
N HIS A 72 21.08 -4.73 2.66
CA HIS A 72 21.31 -5.35 1.35
C HIS A 72 20.37 -4.76 0.30
N MET A 73 19.08 -4.67 0.61
CA MET A 73 18.08 -4.21 -0.36
C MET A 73 18.13 -2.71 -0.61
N THR A 74 18.41 -1.88 0.41
CA THR A 74 18.58 -0.43 0.20
C THR A 74 19.83 -0.15 -0.64
N SER A 75 20.95 -0.83 -0.38
CA SER A 75 22.16 -0.74 -1.22
C SER A 75 21.91 -1.22 -2.66
N ALA A 76 21.11 -2.27 -2.83
CA ALA A 76 20.72 -2.71 -4.16
C ALA A 76 19.87 -1.66 -4.89
N VAL A 77 18.90 -1.04 -4.20
CA VAL A 77 18.07 0.06 -4.74
C VAL A 77 18.91 1.27 -5.15
N GLU A 78 19.93 1.61 -4.38
CA GLU A 78 20.92 2.66 -4.74
C GLU A 78 21.61 2.35 -6.05
N ALA A 79 22.06 1.10 -6.23
CA ALA A 79 22.82 0.66 -7.40
C ALA A 79 21.95 0.44 -8.65
N MET A 80 20.62 0.29 -8.53
CA MET A 80 19.74 0.06 -9.67
C MET A 80 19.75 1.20 -10.67
N THR A 81 19.73 0.85 -11.97
CA THR A 81 19.55 1.80 -13.06
C THR A 81 18.06 1.87 -13.42
N ALA A 82 17.55 3.09 -13.57
CA ALA A 82 16.17 3.33 -13.99
C ALA A 82 15.95 2.81 -15.42
N MET A 83 14.88 2.03 -15.62
CA MET A 83 14.49 1.46 -16.92
C MET A 83 13.81 2.49 -17.83
N TRP A 84 13.32 3.58 -17.25
CA TRP A 84 12.78 4.75 -17.92
C TRP A 84 13.11 6.00 -17.11
N GLN A 85 13.03 7.15 -17.75
CA GLN A 85 13.21 8.43 -17.05
C GLN A 85 12.12 8.56 -15.94
N PRO A 86 12.49 8.85 -14.69
CA PRO A 86 11.52 9.08 -13.62
C PRO A 86 10.39 10.03 -14.04
N GLY A 87 9.16 9.67 -13.73
CA GLY A 87 7.96 10.42 -14.10
C GLY A 87 7.44 10.18 -15.53
N SER A 88 8.22 9.58 -16.45
CA SER A 88 7.80 9.43 -17.87
C SER A 88 6.91 8.21 -18.15
N ALA A 89 6.94 7.21 -17.29
CA ALA A 89 6.11 6.01 -17.37
C ALA A 89 5.79 5.49 -15.98
N THR A 90 4.80 4.60 -15.87
CA THR A 90 4.43 3.94 -14.62
C THR A 90 4.55 2.42 -14.76
N GLY A 91 5.13 1.78 -13.77
CA GLY A 91 5.24 0.33 -13.68
C GLY A 91 5.30 -0.11 -12.23
N TYR A 92 4.42 -0.99 -11.83
CA TYR A 92 4.20 -1.36 -10.44
C TYR A 92 5.49 -1.82 -9.74
N HIS A 93 6.03 -1.01 -8.84
CA HIS A 93 7.18 -1.33 -8.00
C HIS A 93 6.72 -2.26 -6.88
N ALA A 94 6.61 -3.55 -7.19
CA ALA A 94 5.97 -4.53 -6.32
C ALA A 94 6.60 -4.63 -4.93
N TYR A 95 7.94 -4.61 -4.87
CA TYR A 95 8.73 -4.63 -3.64
C TYR A 95 9.57 -3.37 -3.46
N THR A 96 10.21 -2.87 -4.51
CA THR A 96 11.14 -1.74 -4.45
C THR A 96 10.47 -0.46 -3.92
N TYR A 97 9.17 -0.28 -4.15
CA TYR A 97 8.36 0.74 -3.49
C TYR A 97 8.60 0.81 -1.96
N GLY A 98 8.61 -0.36 -1.30
CA GLY A 98 8.71 -0.44 0.15
C GLY A 98 10.05 0.03 0.68
N TRP A 99 11.14 -0.35 0.03
CA TRP A 99 12.47 0.11 0.44
C TRP A 99 12.67 1.59 0.14
N ILE A 100 12.13 2.11 -0.98
CA ILE A 100 12.23 3.54 -1.27
C ILE A 100 11.43 4.35 -0.23
N ALA A 101 10.14 4.06 -0.05
CA ALA A 101 9.28 4.78 0.86
C ALA A 101 9.69 4.59 2.33
N GLY A 102 10.10 3.37 2.70
CA GLY A 102 10.53 3.06 4.05
C GLY A 102 11.85 3.72 4.41
N GLU A 103 12.83 3.76 3.49
CA GLU A 103 14.10 4.42 3.72
C GLU A 103 13.95 5.95 3.78
N LEU A 104 13.07 6.53 2.95
CA LEU A 104 12.69 7.94 3.09
C LEU A 104 12.16 8.24 4.49
N LEU A 105 11.18 7.47 4.98
CA LEU A 105 10.63 7.64 6.32
C LEU A 105 11.70 7.51 7.39
N ARG A 106 12.56 6.49 7.31
CA ARG A 106 13.63 6.26 8.26
C ARG A 106 14.60 7.44 8.35
N ARG A 107 15.03 7.97 7.20
CA ARG A 107 15.98 9.09 7.12
C ARG A 107 15.38 10.39 7.64
N VAL A 108 14.15 10.73 7.25
CA VAL A 108 13.53 12.00 7.67
C VAL A 108 13.10 11.99 9.13
N ARG A 109 12.91 10.81 9.73
CA ARG A 109 12.64 10.66 11.17
C ARG A 109 13.90 10.54 12.02
N GLY A 110 15.02 10.18 11.41
CA GLY A 110 16.27 9.93 12.12
C GLY A 110 16.28 8.62 12.93
N ASP A 111 15.44 7.65 12.53
CA ASP A 111 15.40 6.35 13.19
C ASP A 111 16.55 5.46 12.68
N ASP A 112 17.12 4.65 13.57
CA ASP A 112 18.19 3.70 13.21
C ASP A 112 17.63 2.40 12.63
N ASP A 113 16.48 1.93 13.13
CA ASP A 113 15.88 0.64 12.77
C ASP A 113 14.60 0.82 11.92
N PRO A 114 14.50 0.16 10.75
CA PRO A 114 13.36 0.31 9.86
C PRO A 114 12.04 -0.24 10.45
N ALA A 115 12.07 -1.28 11.29
CA ALA A 115 10.86 -1.80 11.92
C ALA A 115 10.33 -0.84 12.99
N THR A 116 11.24 -0.19 13.73
CA THR A 116 10.91 0.89 14.66
C THR A 116 10.31 2.09 13.91
N THR A 117 10.88 2.49 12.78
CA THR A 117 10.32 3.55 11.91
C THR A 117 8.88 3.23 11.53
N MET A 118 8.61 2.02 11.06
CA MET A 118 7.26 1.62 10.65
C MET A 118 6.30 1.58 11.85
N SER A 119 6.75 1.08 13.00
CA SER A 119 5.95 1.03 14.23
C SER A 119 5.56 2.43 14.70
N ASN A 120 6.51 3.37 14.74
CA ASN A 120 6.28 4.77 15.11
C ASN A 120 5.30 5.45 14.13
N ALA A 121 5.53 5.27 12.82
CA ALA A 121 4.67 5.83 11.79
C ALA A 121 3.23 5.30 11.90
N LEU A 122 3.03 4.00 12.12
CA LEU A 122 1.70 3.41 12.31
C LEU A 122 1.02 3.92 13.59
N ALA A 123 1.76 4.08 14.69
CA ALA A 123 1.24 4.63 15.93
C ALA A 123 0.76 6.07 15.76
N GLU A 124 1.51 6.92 15.04
CA GLU A 124 1.12 8.29 14.74
C GLU A 124 -0.13 8.38 13.85
N LEU A 125 -0.34 7.38 12.99
CA LEU A 125 -1.56 7.23 12.22
C LEU A 125 -2.72 6.67 13.05
N GLY A 126 -2.52 6.35 14.34
CA GLY A 126 -3.50 5.73 15.21
C GLY A 126 -3.86 4.30 14.76
N VAL A 127 -2.92 3.59 14.14
CA VAL A 127 -3.11 2.20 13.70
C VAL A 127 -2.56 1.26 14.77
N SER A 128 -3.41 0.39 15.29
CA SER A 128 -3.06 -0.66 16.25
C SER A 128 -3.33 -2.04 15.66
N ASN A 129 -2.77 -3.09 16.25
CA ASN A 129 -2.90 -4.48 15.76
C ASN A 129 -2.53 -4.63 14.27
N PHE A 130 -1.50 -3.91 13.86
CA PHE A 130 -0.91 -3.99 12.53
C PHE A 130 0.60 -3.74 12.63
N TRP A 131 1.39 -4.58 11.96
CA TRP A 131 2.84 -4.55 12.00
C TRP A 131 3.44 -4.65 10.59
N ILE A 132 4.57 -3.97 10.41
CA ILE A 132 5.49 -4.12 9.28
C ILE A 132 6.86 -4.41 9.91
N GLY A 133 7.24 -5.68 9.94
CA GLY A 133 8.24 -6.20 10.87
C GLY A 133 7.58 -6.64 12.18
N LEU A 134 7.08 -7.88 12.21
CA LEU A 134 6.33 -8.42 13.34
C LEU A 134 7.25 -8.69 14.54
N PRO A 135 6.92 -8.22 15.76
CA PRO A 135 7.62 -8.62 16.96
C PRO A 135 7.52 -10.13 17.20
N GLU A 136 8.57 -10.74 17.73
CA GLU A 136 8.63 -12.19 17.98
C GLU A 136 7.49 -12.67 18.91
N THR A 137 7.10 -11.83 19.87
CA THR A 137 5.97 -12.10 20.78
C THR A 137 4.62 -12.24 20.09
N GLU A 138 4.47 -11.73 18.88
CA GLU A 138 3.23 -11.74 18.10
C GLU A 138 3.14 -12.89 17.09
N LEU A 139 4.24 -13.63 16.85
CA LEU A 139 4.31 -14.72 15.86
C LEU A 139 3.19 -15.77 16.05
N GLY A 140 2.88 -16.11 17.31
CA GLY A 140 1.83 -17.11 17.62
C GLY A 140 0.40 -16.67 17.26
N ARG A 141 0.19 -15.39 16.92
CA ARG A 141 -1.13 -14.84 16.53
C ARG A 141 -1.34 -14.79 15.03
N VAL A 142 -0.30 -15.06 14.23
CA VAL A 142 -0.37 -14.95 12.78
C VAL A 142 -1.14 -16.12 12.18
N ALA A 143 -2.17 -15.82 11.41
CA ALA A 143 -2.90 -16.83 10.66
C ALA A 143 -2.00 -17.43 9.56
N THR A 144 -1.94 -18.74 9.48
CA THR A 144 -1.20 -19.44 8.44
C THR A 144 -1.81 -19.15 7.07
N LEU A 145 -0.98 -18.76 6.12
CA LEU A 145 -1.39 -18.58 4.73
C LEU A 145 -1.53 -19.93 4.04
N HIS A 146 -2.58 -20.08 3.25
CA HIS A 146 -2.85 -21.20 2.37
C HIS A 146 -3.01 -20.70 0.93
N ALA A 147 -2.73 -21.53 -0.05
CA ALA A 147 -2.98 -21.24 -1.46
C ALA A 147 -3.88 -22.30 -2.08
N SER A 148 -4.69 -21.89 -3.03
CA SER A 148 -5.44 -22.81 -3.87
C SER A 148 -4.49 -23.67 -4.71
N PRO A 149 -4.86 -24.93 -5.01
CA PRO A 149 -4.12 -25.79 -5.92
C PRO A 149 -3.87 -25.11 -7.28
N GLY A 150 -2.69 -25.30 -7.87
CA GLY A 150 -2.33 -24.73 -9.16
C GLY A 150 -1.22 -23.68 -9.14
N GLY A 151 -0.80 -23.27 -7.95
CA GLY A 151 0.28 -22.30 -7.77
C GLY A 151 -0.08 -20.88 -8.23
N PRO A 152 0.83 -19.92 -8.08
CA PRO A 152 0.61 -18.57 -8.54
C PRO A 152 0.56 -18.52 -10.08
N ALA A 153 -0.41 -17.78 -10.64
CA ALA A 153 -0.48 -17.54 -12.06
C ALA A 153 0.81 -16.89 -12.58
N ARG A 154 1.20 -17.22 -13.81
CA ARG A 154 2.28 -16.50 -14.49
C ARG A 154 1.91 -15.03 -14.65
N GLY A 155 2.90 -14.15 -14.54
CA GLY A 155 2.71 -12.74 -14.79
C GLY A 155 2.33 -12.45 -16.25
N PRO A 156 1.79 -11.25 -16.51
CA PRO A 156 1.38 -10.85 -17.85
C PRO A 156 2.57 -10.64 -18.81
N ASN A 157 3.75 -10.41 -18.28
CA ASN A 157 4.97 -10.13 -19.08
C ASN A 157 6.25 -10.39 -18.27
N ALA A 158 7.39 -10.35 -18.97
CA ALA A 158 8.71 -10.58 -18.36
C ALA A 158 9.08 -9.57 -17.26
N LEU A 159 8.61 -8.33 -17.35
CA LEU A 159 8.88 -7.31 -16.33
C LEU A 159 8.15 -7.63 -15.04
N PHE A 160 6.94 -8.18 -15.11
CA PHE A 160 6.23 -8.69 -13.94
C PHE A 160 7.03 -9.80 -13.23
N ASP A 161 7.59 -10.75 -14.00
CA ASP A 161 8.37 -11.84 -13.41
C ASP A 161 9.69 -11.35 -12.79
N ARG A 162 10.24 -10.24 -13.29
CA ARG A 162 11.38 -9.55 -12.66
C ARG A 162 11.00 -8.73 -11.44
N ALA A 163 9.81 -8.12 -11.43
CA ALA A 163 9.31 -7.36 -10.27
C ALA A 163 8.86 -8.28 -9.11
N LEU A 164 8.44 -9.50 -9.44
CA LEU A 164 7.98 -10.55 -8.52
C LEU A 164 8.63 -11.89 -8.88
N PRO A 165 9.95 -12.06 -8.65
CA PRO A 165 10.66 -13.30 -8.97
C PRO A 165 10.04 -14.50 -8.24
N ALA A 166 10.09 -15.67 -8.86
CA ALA A 166 9.49 -16.89 -8.33
C ALA A 166 9.97 -17.23 -6.91
N ALA A 167 11.26 -16.97 -6.61
CA ALA A 167 11.86 -17.25 -5.31
C ALA A 167 11.26 -16.41 -4.16
N THR A 168 10.90 -15.16 -4.44
CA THR A 168 10.42 -14.18 -3.44
C THR A 168 8.95 -13.81 -3.61
N ARG A 169 8.26 -14.41 -4.58
CA ARG A 169 6.85 -14.12 -4.90
C ARG A 169 5.95 -14.31 -3.68
N PRO A 170 4.90 -13.48 -3.51
CA PRO A 170 3.89 -13.68 -2.48
C PRO A 170 3.24 -15.08 -2.58
N GLN A 171 3.61 -15.95 -1.65
CA GLN A 171 3.13 -17.33 -1.57
C GLN A 171 3.33 -17.89 -0.15
N PRO A 172 2.55 -18.92 0.27
CA PRO A 172 2.64 -19.45 1.63
C PRO A 172 4.03 -19.96 2.03
N THR A 173 4.76 -20.59 1.10
CA THR A 173 6.12 -21.11 1.35
C THR A 173 7.15 -20.03 1.68
N VAL A 174 6.90 -18.79 1.31
CA VAL A 174 7.74 -17.63 1.63
C VAL A 174 7.18 -16.88 2.84
N PHE A 175 5.92 -16.48 2.81
CA PHE A 175 5.37 -15.54 3.79
C PHE A 175 4.86 -16.20 5.09
N ASN A 176 4.84 -17.54 5.18
CA ASN A 176 4.68 -18.25 6.46
C ASN A 176 6.01 -18.41 7.23
N ARG A 177 7.15 -18.06 6.64
CA ARG A 177 8.44 -18.13 7.32
C ARG A 177 8.50 -17.07 8.43
N PRO A 178 8.90 -17.44 9.66
CA PRO A 178 9.00 -16.47 10.78
C PRO A 178 10.00 -15.34 10.52
N ASP A 179 11.10 -15.60 9.81
CA ASP A 179 12.08 -14.58 9.43
C ASP A 179 11.49 -13.55 8.46
N VAL A 180 10.68 -13.97 7.49
CA VAL A 180 9.96 -13.06 6.57
C VAL A 180 8.90 -12.24 7.31
N GLN A 181 8.17 -12.84 8.26
CA GLN A 181 7.18 -12.13 9.06
C GLN A 181 7.80 -11.07 9.96
N ARG A 182 9.02 -11.32 10.47
CA ARG A 182 9.78 -10.35 11.27
C ARG A 182 10.52 -9.30 10.45
N ALA A 183 10.77 -9.57 9.17
CA ALA A 183 11.44 -8.62 8.29
C ALA A 183 10.58 -7.37 8.03
N CYS A 184 11.21 -6.21 8.02
CA CYS A 184 10.56 -4.97 7.62
C CYS A 184 10.42 -4.93 6.08
N LEU A 185 9.23 -5.27 5.58
CA LEU A 185 8.91 -5.28 4.16
C LEU A 185 7.74 -4.31 3.87
N PRO A 186 7.97 -2.99 3.76
CA PRO A 186 6.90 -1.98 3.71
C PRO A 186 6.02 -2.05 2.46
N ALA A 187 6.40 -2.82 1.46
CA ALA A 187 5.57 -3.05 0.27
C ALA A 187 4.62 -4.25 0.39
N ALA A 188 4.91 -5.25 1.27
CA ALA A 188 4.20 -6.52 1.23
C ALA A 188 4.11 -7.25 2.58
N GLY A 189 4.90 -6.87 3.58
CA GLY A 189 5.05 -7.57 4.86
C GLY A 189 4.03 -7.19 5.94
N GLY A 190 3.02 -6.38 5.63
CA GLY A 190 2.02 -5.99 6.61
C GLY A 190 1.22 -7.18 7.13
N ILE A 191 1.17 -7.31 8.46
CA ILE A 191 0.40 -8.31 9.19
C ILE A 191 -0.52 -7.59 10.16
N GLY A 192 -1.82 -7.84 10.08
CA GLY A 192 -2.77 -7.16 10.94
C GLY A 192 -4.22 -7.51 10.63
N THR A 193 -5.13 -6.83 11.30
CA THR A 193 -6.57 -7.09 11.24
C THR A 193 -7.26 -6.26 10.16
N ALA A 194 -8.40 -6.75 9.65
CA ALA A 194 -9.29 -5.97 8.79
C ALA A 194 -9.79 -4.71 9.50
N ALA A 195 -10.05 -4.79 10.80
CA ALA A 195 -10.51 -3.67 11.61
C ALA A 195 -9.50 -2.52 11.63
N SER A 196 -8.19 -2.82 11.78
CA SER A 196 -7.11 -1.81 11.75
C SER A 196 -7.07 -1.07 10.42
N LEU A 197 -7.16 -1.83 9.32
CA LEU A 197 -7.18 -1.26 7.97
C LEU A 197 -8.43 -0.42 7.72
N ALA A 198 -9.63 -0.97 8.05
CA ALA A 198 -10.89 -0.27 7.86
C ALA A 198 -10.96 1.04 8.68
N SER A 199 -10.44 1.03 9.91
CA SER A 199 -10.36 2.22 10.75
C SER A 199 -9.51 3.32 10.11
N LEU A 200 -8.30 2.99 9.62
CA LEU A 200 -7.45 3.98 8.93
C LEU A 200 -8.15 4.56 7.70
N TYR A 201 -8.68 3.71 6.84
CA TYR A 201 -9.34 4.15 5.61
C TYR A 201 -10.65 4.90 5.88
N GLY A 202 -11.37 4.60 6.97
CA GLY A 202 -12.52 5.38 7.41
C GLY A 202 -12.12 6.81 7.77
N ARG A 203 -11.04 6.98 8.56
CA ARG A 203 -10.52 8.30 8.92
C ARG A 203 -9.94 9.06 7.71
N LEU A 204 -9.42 8.36 6.69
CA LEU A 204 -9.03 8.98 5.43
C LEU A 204 -10.25 9.47 4.63
N ALA A 205 -11.36 8.72 4.63
CA ALA A 205 -12.62 9.19 4.04
C ALA A 205 -13.17 10.41 4.77
N ASP A 206 -13.11 10.41 6.12
CA ASP A 206 -13.50 11.57 6.93
C ASP A 206 -12.64 12.79 6.63
N ALA A 207 -11.32 12.62 6.42
CA ALA A 207 -10.42 13.69 6.04
C ALA A 207 -10.79 14.32 4.69
N VAL A 208 -11.12 13.50 3.68
CA VAL A 208 -11.60 13.99 2.37
C VAL A 208 -12.90 14.76 2.50
N HIS A 209 -13.84 14.30 3.33
CA HIS A 209 -15.10 15.01 3.57
C HIS A 209 -14.89 16.34 4.28
N ALA A 210 -13.97 16.40 5.24
CA ALA A 210 -13.65 17.62 5.97
C ALA A 210 -13.07 18.71 5.04
N ASP A 211 -12.29 18.34 4.02
CA ASP A 211 -11.78 19.26 3.00
C ASP A 211 -12.92 19.89 2.17
N GLY A 212 -13.99 19.11 1.92
CA GLY A 212 -15.21 19.57 1.23
C GLY A 212 -16.17 20.39 2.10
N GLY A 213 -15.82 20.68 3.36
CA GLY A 213 -16.66 21.43 4.30
C GLY A 213 -17.83 20.64 4.90
N ALA A 214 -17.92 19.33 4.64
CA ALA A 214 -18.89 18.45 5.26
C ALA A 214 -18.39 18.02 6.65
N ALA A 215 -18.95 18.57 7.72
CA ALA A 215 -18.71 18.07 9.06
C ALA A 215 -19.29 16.65 9.15
N THR A 216 -18.43 15.63 9.11
CA THR A 216 -18.82 14.29 9.48
C THR A 216 -18.95 14.28 11.00
N GLY A 217 -20.15 14.14 11.54
CA GLY A 217 -20.42 14.09 12.98
C GLY A 217 -19.77 12.88 13.69
N ARG A 218 -18.84 12.21 13.02
CA ARG A 218 -18.01 11.09 13.47
C ARG A 218 -16.64 11.49 14.02
N ALA A 219 -16.23 12.75 13.87
CA ALA A 219 -14.99 13.25 14.45
C ALA A 219 -15.10 13.33 16.00
N GLY A 220 -15.38 12.19 16.64
CA GLY A 220 -15.03 11.95 18.02
C GLY A 220 -13.52 11.80 18.08
N ALA A 221 -12.89 12.65 18.89
CA ALA A 221 -11.58 12.56 19.54
C ALA A 221 -10.36 11.97 18.78
N ASP A 222 -10.50 11.20 17.72
CA ASP A 222 -9.38 10.59 16.98
C ASP A 222 -8.83 11.57 15.95
N ARG A 223 -7.59 11.97 16.15
CA ARG A 223 -6.83 12.79 15.19
C ARG A 223 -6.89 12.18 13.79
N LEU A 224 -7.20 12.99 12.77
CA LEU A 224 -7.14 12.58 11.37
C LEU A 224 -5.71 12.08 11.04
N PRO A 225 -5.56 11.02 10.21
CA PRO A 225 -4.26 10.47 9.89
C PRO A 225 -3.37 11.46 9.13
N VAL A 226 -3.98 12.31 8.30
CA VAL A 226 -3.36 13.37 7.50
C VAL A 226 -4.27 14.58 7.45
N ALA A 227 -3.75 15.73 7.02
CA ALA A 227 -4.56 16.94 6.80
C ALA A 227 -5.65 16.69 5.72
N PRO A 228 -6.83 17.34 5.84
CA PRO A 228 -7.91 17.20 4.85
C PRO A 228 -7.47 17.42 3.42
N ALA A 229 -6.77 18.52 3.13
CA ALA A 229 -6.26 18.85 1.80
C ALA A 229 -5.28 17.79 1.28
N THR A 230 -4.47 17.20 2.15
CA THR A 230 -3.53 16.14 1.81
C THR A 230 -4.28 14.85 1.42
N ALA A 231 -5.30 14.44 2.18
CA ALA A 231 -6.14 13.28 1.84
C ALA A 231 -6.81 13.45 0.47
N THR A 232 -7.37 14.64 0.20
CA THR A 232 -7.98 14.97 -1.08
C THR A 232 -6.96 14.96 -2.21
N ALA A 233 -5.78 15.56 -2.03
CA ALA A 233 -4.71 15.54 -3.02
C ALA A 233 -4.21 14.14 -3.32
N ALA A 234 -4.05 13.30 -2.30
CA ALA A 234 -3.61 11.91 -2.43
C ALA A 234 -4.61 11.03 -3.20
N ALA A 235 -5.91 11.31 -3.07
CA ALA A 235 -6.99 10.63 -3.79
C ALA A 235 -7.23 11.16 -5.22
N ARG A 236 -6.57 12.24 -5.64
CA ARG A 236 -6.68 12.76 -7.02
C ARG A 236 -5.95 11.86 -8.00
N LEU A 237 -6.50 11.76 -9.21
CA LEU A 237 -5.88 11.03 -10.31
C LEU A 237 -4.54 11.67 -10.69
N GLN A 238 -3.46 10.90 -10.58
CA GLN A 238 -2.11 11.26 -11.00
C GLN A 238 -1.75 10.60 -12.34
N THR A 239 -2.11 9.33 -12.50
CA THR A 239 -1.87 8.60 -13.74
C THR A 239 -3.02 7.63 -14.01
N ASP A 240 -3.38 7.52 -15.29
CA ASP A 240 -4.33 6.57 -15.85
C ASP A 240 -3.72 5.96 -17.11
N ALA A 241 -2.47 5.52 -16.97
CA ALA A 241 -1.70 4.93 -18.05
C ALA A 241 -1.66 3.40 -17.93
N GLU A 242 -1.19 2.74 -19.00
CA GLU A 242 -0.82 1.34 -18.93
C GLU A 242 0.36 1.17 -17.96
N ASP A 243 0.18 0.30 -16.99
CA ASP A 243 1.22 -0.09 -16.06
C ASP A 243 2.12 -1.15 -16.72
N LEU A 244 3.39 -0.81 -16.93
CA LEU A 244 4.35 -1.64 -17.67
C LEU A 244 4.62 -3.01 -16.99
N VAL A 245 4.40 -3.11 -15.68
CA VAL A 245 4.57 -4.36 -14.93
C VAL A 245 3.29 -5.17 -14.93
N LEU A 246 2.14 -4.54 -14.66
CA LEU A 246 0.85 -5.22 -14.57
C LEU A 246 0.21 -5.47 -15.95
N GLY A 247 0.75 -4.87 -17.04
CA GLY A 247 0.29 -5.07 -18.41
C GLY A 247 -1.16 -4.63 -18.63
N ARG A 248 -1.62 -3.64 -17.87
CA ARG A 248 -2.99 -3.12 -17.96
C ARG A 248 -3.05 -1.70 -17.43
N ARG A 249 -4.09 -0.98 -17.83
CA ARG A 249 -4.35 0.38 -17.36
C ARG A 249 -4.73 0.38 -15.88
N ILE A 250 -4.06 1.22 -15.09
CA ILE A 250 -4.31 1.38 -13.64
C ILE A 250 -4.41 2.85 -13.30
N ARG A 251 -5.52 3.23 -12.69
CA ARG A 251 -5.73 4.57 -12.13
C ARG A 251 -5.03 4.67 -10.78
N LYS A 252 -4.12 5.61 -10.63
CA LYS A 252 -3.36 5.82 -9.39
C LYS A 252 -3.45 7.26 -8.93
N GLY A 253 -3.61 7.43 -7.63
CA GLY A 253 -3.32 8.64 -6.90
C GLY A 253 -1.92 8.57 -6.30
N LEU A 254 -1.63 9.39 -5.30
CA LEU A 254 -0.34 9.38 -4.61
C LEU A 254 -0.32 8.25 -3.56
N GLY A 255 0.14 7.07 -3.98
CA GLY A 255 0.28 5.88 -3.14
C GLY A 255 -0.96 4.99 -3.03
N TYR A 256 -2.01 5.31 -3.77
CA TYR A 256 -3.25 4.54 -3.79
C TYR A 256 -3.68 4.19 -5.22
N PHE A 257 -4.32 3.03 -5.36
CA PHE A 257 -5.11 2.76 -6.54
C PHE A 257 -6.48 3.43 -6.38
N LEU A 258 -7.03 3.92 -7.50
CA LEU A 258 -8.30 4.62 -7.53
C LEU A 258 -9.35 3.76 -8.20
N SER A 259 -10.58 3.84 -7.71
CA SER A 259 -11.75 3.23 -8.35
C SER A 259 -12.12 3.93 -9.66
N GLY A 260 -13.08 3.36 -10.37
CA GLY A 260 -13.55 3.88 -11.66
C GLY A 260 -12.65 3.51 -12.84
N GLY A 261 -13.04 3.93 -14.03
CA GLY A 261 -12.42 3.55 -15.31
C GLY A 261 -13.18 2.42 -16.01
N ASP A 262 -12.81 2.17 -17.26
CA ASP A 262 -13.52 1.26 -18.15
C ASP A 262 -13.32 -0.23 -17.84
N ASN A 263 -12.38 -0.56 -16.93
CA ASN A 263 -12.11 -1.93 -16.54
C ASN A 263 -12.33 -2.14 -15.03
N PRO A 264 -13.50 -2.62 -14.61
CA PRO A 264 -13.81 -2.89 -13.21
C PRO A 264 -12.93 -3.99 -12.58
N GLN A 265 -12.22 -4.79 -13.36
CA GLN A 265 -11.30 -5.82 -12.86
C GLN A 265 -9.99 -5.26 -12.32
N THR A 266 -9.73 -3.97 -12.51
CA THR A 266 -8.45 -3.37 -12.12
C THR A 266 -8.36 -3.01 -10.65
N VAL A 267 -9.48 -2.75 -9.98
CA VAL A 267 -9.49 -2.36 -8.56
C VAL A 267 -10.70 -2.98 -7.85
N PRO A 268 -10.49 -3.79 -6.81
CA PRO A 268 -11.58 -4.41 -6.05
C PRO A 268 -12.32 -3.42 -5.13
N MET A 269 -12.55 -2.20 -5.59
CA MET A 269 -13.20 -1.11 -4.87
C MET A 269 -14.48 -0.63 -5.57
N GLY A 270 -14.90 -1.33 -6.62
CA GLY A 270 -16.14 -0.99 -7.35
C GLY A 270 -16.04 0.29 -8.21
N GLN A 271 -17.20 0.79 -8.64
CA GLN A 271 -17.34 1.96 -9.53
C GLN A 271 -17.54 3.28 -8.76
N HIS A 272 -17.35 3.29 -7.45
CA HIS A 272 -17.62 4.44 -6.60
C HIS A 272 -16.35 5.25 -6.37
N ALA A 273 -16.48 6.48 -5.90
CA ALA A 273 -15.33 7.31 -5.53
C ALA A 273 -14.60 6.68 -4.32
N ALA A 274 -13.59 5.89 -4.61
CA ALA A 274 -12.83 5.15 -3.62
C ALA A 274 -11.34 5.14 -3.97
N PHE A 275 -10.50 5.08 -2.93
CA PHE A 275 -9.06 4.93 -3.06
C PHE A 275 -8.52 3.99 -1.99
N GLY A 276 -7.52 3.22 -2.32
CA GLY A 276 -6.94 2.23 -1.42
C GLY A 276 -5.91 1.35 -2.10
N HIS A 277 -5.66 0.16 -1.58
CA HIS A 277 -4.71 -0.74 -2.21
C HIS A 277 -5.11 -2.21 -2.08
N PRO A 278 -5.15 -2.97 -3.19
CA PRO A 278 -5.32 -4.41 -3.16
C PRO A 278 -4.02 -5.12 -2.78
N GLY A 279 -4.13 -6.32 -2.20
CA GLY A 279 -3.02 -7.22 -1.91
C GLY A 279 -3.14 -8.54 -2.68
N SER A 280 -2.00 -9.17 -2.93
CA SER A 280 -1.97 -10.52 -3.50
C SER A 280 -2.82 -11.50 -2.69
N GLY A 281 -3.47 -12.45 -3.38
CA GLY A 281 -4.34 -13.44 -2.73
C GLY A 281 -5.70 -12.92 -2.28
N GLY A 282 -6.01 -11.62 -2.49
CA GLY A 282 -7.35 -11.07 -2.31
C GLY A 282 -7.60 -10.30 -1.01
N SER A 283 -6.57 -10.00 -0.20
CA SER A 283 -6.72 -8.96 0.84
C SER A 283 -6.81 -7.59 0.18
N THR A 284 -7.65 -6.68 0.70
CA THR A 284 -7.79 -5.33 0.17
C THR A 284 -8.35 -4.38 1.22
N ALA A 285 -8.04 -3.09 1.09
CA ALA A 285 -8.62 -2.06 1.95
C ALA A 285 -8.73 -0.74 1.19
N TRP A 286 -9.81 0.02 1.46
CA TRP A 286 -10.07 1.29 0.79
C TRP A 286 -10.94 2.24 1.60
N ALA A 287 -10.82 3.52 1.30
CA ALA A 287 -11.73 4.57 1.69
C ALA A 287 -12.83 4.71 0.60
N ASP A 288 -14.08 4.55 0.97
CA ASP A 288 -15.22 4.88 0.13
C ASP A 288 -15.70 6.28 0.49
N THR A 289 -15.32 7.26 -0.31
CA THR A 289 -15.65 8.66 -0.05
C THR A 289 -17.12 8.98 -0.30
N THR A 290 -17.85 8.13 -1.02
CA THR A 290 -19.31 8.27 -1.19
C THR A 290 -20.05 7.90 0.11
N LEU A 291 -19.54 6.89 0.82
CA LEU A 291 -20.15 6.40 2.05
C LEU A 291 -19.57 7.07 3.32
N GLY A 292 -18.42 7.75 3.23
CA GLY A 292 -17.67 8.18 4.40
C GLY A 292 -17.21 6.99 5.23
N ALA A 293 -16.74 5.93 4.61
CA ALA A 293 -16.45 4.68 5.30
C ALA A 293 -15.14 4.05 4.81
N GLY A 294 -14.43 3.40 5.74
CA GLY A 294 -13.32 2.50 5.42
C GLY A 294 -13.81 1.06 5.36
N ILE A 295 -13.41 0.34 4.35
CA ILE A 295 -13.76 -1.06 4.14
C ILE A 295 -12.47 -1.86 3.97
N ALA A 296 -12.36 -2.99 4.65
CA ALA A 296 -11.21 -3.88 4.53
C ALA A 296 -11.62 -5.35 4.56
N ILE A 297 -10.90 -6.13 3.78
CA ILE A 297 -11.02 -7.58 3.72
C ILE A 297 -9.62 -8.15 3.90
N THR A 298 -9.43 -8.98 4.90
CA THR A 298 -8.21 -9.76 5.09
C THR A 298 -8.53 -11.24 4.99
N LYS A 299 -7.67 -12.02 4.38
CA LYS A 299 -7.84 -13.45 4.25
C LYS A 299 -6.50 -14.16 4.29
N ASN A 300 -6.51 -15.38 4.81
CA ASN A 300 -5.34 -16.26 4.85
C ASN A 300 -5.36 -17.34 3.76
N TRP A 301 -6.44 -17.47 2.99
CA TRP A 301 -6.53 -18.33 1.82
C TRP A 301 -6.30 -17.49 0.56
N MET A 302 -5.17 -17.68 -0.08
CA MET A 302 -4.82 -16.97 -1.31
C MET A 302 -5.63 -17.54 -2.47
N ALA A 303 -6.53 -16.72 -3.03
CA ALA A 303 -7.45 -17.12 -4.08
C ALA A 303 -6.71 -17.56 -5.35
N GLY A 304 -7.14 -18.67 -5.92
CA GLY A 304 -6.77 -19.11 -7.25
C GLY A 304 -7.74 -18.62 -8.33
N PRO A 305 -7.46 -18.91 -9.61
CA PRO A 305 -8.27 -18.46 -10.74
C PRO A 305 -9.74 -18.95 -10.71
N ALA A 306 -10.01 -20.06 -10.01
CA ALA A 306 -11.33 -20.68 -9.93
C ALA A 306 -12.20 -20.15 -8.78
N GLU A 307 -11.66 -19.28 -7.93
CA GLU A 307 -12.41 -18.75 -6.78
C GLU A 307 -13.19 -17.48 -7.12
N PRO A 308 -14.26 -17.15 -6.35
CA PRO A 308 -14.99 -15.93 -6.54
C PRO A 308 -14.07 -14.72 -6.57
N SER A 309 -14.27 -13.85 -7.52
CA SER A 309 -13.52 -12.61 -7.63
C SER A 309 -13.58 -11.84 -6.32
N ILE A 310 -12.46 -11.27 -5.89
CA ILE A 310 -12.43 -10.34 -4.76
C ILE A 310 -13.42 -9.18 -4.95
N LEU A 311 -13.78 -8.84 -6.19
CA LEU A 311 -14.79 -7.84 -6.52
C LEU A 311 -16.16 -8.23 -5.95
N THR A 312 -16.58 -9.50 -6.09
CA THR A 312 -17.86 -9.97 -5.52
C THR A 312 -17.89 -9.84 -4.01
N VAL A 313 -16.76 -10.13 -3.34
CA VAL A 313 -16.64 -9.97 -1.89
C VAL A 313 -16.62 -8.49 -1.50
N ALA A 314 -15.93 -7.66 -2.27
CA ALA A 314 -15.88 -6.21 -2.04
C ALA A 314 -17.26 -5.56 -2.21
N ASP A 315 -18.02 -5.94 -3.25
CA ASP A 315 -19.39 -5.46 -3.46
C ASP A 315 -20.33 -5.89 -2.32
N ALA A 316 -20.22 -7.12 -1.84
CA ALA A 316 -20.99 -7.60 -0.68
C ALA A 316 -20.62 -6.85 0.60
N ALA A 317 -19.34 -6.59 0.84
CA ALA A 317 -18.86 -5.82 1.99
C ALA A 317 -19.36 -4.38 1.93
N ARG A 318 -19.31 -3.74 0.77
CA ARG A 318 -19.89 -2.41 0.56
C ARG A 318 -21.39 -2.38 0.80
N ALA A 319 -22.13 -3.34 0.26
CA ALA A 319 -23.57 -3.43 0.50
C ALA A 319 -23.93 -3.62 1.98
N ALA A 320 -23.10 -4.37 2.73
CA ALA A 320 -23.23 -4.50 4.17
C ALA A 320 -22.99 -3.16 4.90
N ALA A 321 -21.95 -2.42 4.50
CA ALA A 321 -21.66 -1.09 5.05
C ALA A 321 -22.82 -0.10 4.79
N VAL A 322 -23.40 -0.09 3.59
CA VAL A 322 -24.57 0.74 3.25
C VAL A 322 -25.75 0.42 4.19
N ARG A 323 -26.03 -0.87 4.41
CA ARG A 323 -27.12 -1.29 5.33
C ARG A 323 -26.85 -0.83 6.76
N ALA A 324 -25.63 -1.01 7.25
CA ALA A 324 -25.25 -0.60 8.61
C ALA A 324 -25.41 0.92 8.81
N LEU A 325 -24.97 1.72 7.84
CA LEU A 325 -25.09 3.19 7.90
C LEU A 325 -26.55 3.65 7.90
N ARG A 326 -27.44 3.04 7.12
CA ARG A 326 -28.88 3.34 7.11
C ARG A 326 -29.54 3.02 8.45
N ASN A 327 -29.18 1.91 9.08
CA ASN A 327 -29.71 1.54 10.38
C ASN A 327 -29.31 2.57 11.46
N LEU A 328 -28.06 3.00 11.49
CA LEU A 328 -27.58 4.03 12.41
C LEU A 328 -28.33 5.38 12.23
N GLN A 329 -28.58 5.78 10.99
CA GLN A 329 -29.36 7.01 10.70
C GLN A 329 -30.80 6.93 11.20
N ASN A 330 -31.44 5.76 11.08
CA ASN A 330 -32.81 5.55 11.57
C ASN A 330 -32.87 5.58 13.10
N GLU A 331 -31.87 5.01 13.80
CA GLU A 331 -31.78 5.02 15.27
C GLU A 331 -31.55 6.42 15.84
N THR A 332 -30.83 7.29 15.14
CA THR A 332 -30.57 8.68 15.58
C THR A 332 -31.71 9.63 15.24
N SER A 333 -32.68 9.20 14.44
CA SER A 333 -33.86 10.00 14.02
C SER A 333 -35.13 9.63 14.80
N SER A 334 -35.04 8.61 15.66
CA SER A 334 -36.09 8.15 16.56
C SER A 334 -35.80 8.61 18.00
#